data_7ece49b93727f79c9afea69332377858
#
_entry.id   7ece49b93727f79c9afea69332377858
#
_cell.length_a   1.000
_cell.length_b   1.000
_cell.length_c   1.000
_cell.angle_alpha   90.00
_cell.angle_beta   90.00
_cell.angle_gamma   90.00
#
_symmetry.space_group_name_H-M   'P 1'
#
loop_
_entity.id
_entity.type
_entity.pdbx_description
1 polymer ?
#
loop_
_entity_poly.entity_id
_entity_poly.type
_entity_poly.pdbx_seq_one_letter_code
_entity_poly.pdbx_strand_id
1 'polypeptide(L)'
;MGRSYRNTSLPVKDSLFALDFTIQELERFGDNPLIRLIKDDVDFEDHRPLIERAVASWRTKQKAKRLASSQKRSLGSLFKEDQLPKDDSPKQPIHLSRAGRPAFDPVLMFRVAFYCAFSKKSDRAVAQEILDSATLQKFLKIAPGTQISPQAIWDYRECFANSEVGEFIFSKHLQEMQDSGLVDEKEDMILDGSFVEAPRQRNTREENQAIKEGRGDGLWIDCPAKKRQKDVHARWTKKNDQTYYGYKMHALVGAVSKVILHVSTTAA
;
A
#
# COMPACT_ATOMS: atom_id res chain seq x y z
N MET A 1 19.49 -18.63 5.56
CA MET A 1 19.28 -18.00 6.88
C MET A 1 18.02 -17.14 6.79
N GLY A 2 16.97 -17.51 7.52
CA GLY A 2 15.69 -16.80 7.55
C GLY A 2 15.85 -15.38 8.07
N ARG A 3 15.07 -14.43 7.52
CA ARG A 3 15.03 -13.06 8.03
C ARG A 3 14.31 -13.05 9.38
N SER A 4 14.91 -12.40 10.38
CA SER A 4 14.24 -12.15 11.65
C SER A 4 13.36 -10.92 11.53
N TYR A 5 12.06 -11.08 11.81
CA TYR A 5 11.10 -9.99 11.95
C TYR A 5 10.91 -9.59 13.41
N ARG A 6 10.28 -8.44 13.67
CA ARG A 6 9.90 -8.05 15.02
C ARG A 6 8.90 -9.06 15.57
N ASN A 7 9.13 -9.51 16.78
CA ASN A 7 8.12 -10.30 17.48
C ASN A 7 6.97 -9.37 17.89
N THR A 8 5.85 -9.48 17.19
CA THR A 8 4.60 -8.76 17.47
C THR A 8 3.46 -9.74 17.74
N SER A 9 3.77 -11.06 17.75
CA SER A 9 2.78 -12.09 18.02
C SER A 9 2.20 -11.97 19.43
N LEU A 10 0.96 -12.41 19.60
CA LEU A 10 0.34 -12.53 20.91
C LEU A 10 1.19 -13.45 21.80
N PRO A 11 1.46 -13.06 23.05
CA PRO A 11 2.16 -13.95 23.97
C PRO A 11 1.33 -15.21 24.20
N VAL A 12 2.00 -16.36 24.11
CA VAL A 12 1.36 -17.65 24.38
C VAL A 12 0.89 -17.67 25.83
N LYS A 13 -0.40 -17.82 26.03
CA LYS A 13 -1.18 -18.24 27.21
C LYS A 13 -1.01 -17.59 28.61
N ASP A 14 0.04 -16.86 28.93
CA ASP A 14 0.31 -16.48 30.34
C ASP A 14 0.21 -15.00 30.69
N SER A 15 -0.38 -14.16 29.86
CA SER A 15 -0.60 -12.77 30.22
C SER A 15 -2.02 -12.60 30.77
N LEU A 16 -2.12 -12.13 32.01
CA LEU A 16 -3.36 -11.66 32.67
C LEU A 16 -4.15 -10.63 31.82
N PHE A 17 -3.56 -10.12 30.75
CA PHE A 17 -4.12 -9.16 29.79
C PHE A 17 -4.31 -9.75 28.39
N ALA A 18 -4.14 -11.05 28.19
CA ALA A 18 -4.58 -11.70 26.97
C ALA A 18 -6.11 -11.68 26.97
N LEU A 19 -6.67 -10.61 26.42
CA LEU A 19 -8.10 -10.50 26.15
C LEU A 19 -8.45 -11.55 25.08
N ASP A 20 -8.62 -12.78 25.52
CA ASP A 20 -9.22 -13.86 24.75
C ASP A 20 -10.73 -13.55 24.63
N PHE A 21 -11.03 -12.49 23.88
CA PHE A 21 -12.41 -12.27 23.46
C PHE A 21 -12.80 -13.46 22.59
N THR A 22 -13.67 -14.29 23.12
CA THR A 22 -14.30 -15.32 22.32
C THR A 22 -15.07 -14.66 21.17
N ILE A 23 -15.24 -15.36 20.06
CA ILE A 23 -16.06 -14.86 18.93
C ILE A 23 -17.44 -14.41 19.42
N GLN A 24 -18.03 -15.10 20.42
CA GLN A 24 -19.31 -14.76 21.03
C GLN A 24 -19.30 -13.41 21.77
N GLU A 25 -18.20 -13.06 22.43
CA GLU A 25 -18.07 -11.75 23.07
C GLU A 25 -17.93 -10.62 22.06
N LEU A 26 -17.26 -10.88 20.93
CA LEU A 26 -17.18 -9.92 19.84
C LEU A 26 -18.54 -9.67 19.17
N GLU A 27 -19.44 -10.67 19.16
CA GLU A 27 -20.80 -10.53 18.61
C GLU A 27 -21.66 -9.52 19.39
N ARG A 28 -21.38 -9.30 20.67
CA ARG A 28 -22.08 -8.30 21.49
C ARG A 28 -21.80 -6.85 21.06
N PHE A 29 -20.74 -6.60 20.29
CA PHE A 29 -20.37 -5.28 19.80
C PHE A 29 -21.06 -4.88 18.50
N GLY A 30 -22.08 -5.60 18.07
CA GLY A 30 -22.89 -5.26 16.90
C GLY A 30 -22.27 -5.70 15.57
N ASP A 31 -22.83 -5.21 14.46
CA ASP A 31 -22.44 -5.58 13.11
C ASP A 31 -21.12 -4.89 12.68
N ASN A 32 -20.02 -5.23 13.36
CA ASN A 32 -18.71 -4.72 13.01
C ASN A 32 -18.10 -5.59 11.88
N PRO A 33 -17.82 -5.02 10.70
CA PRO A 33 -17.27 -5.77 9.58
C PRO A 33 -15.92 -6.44 9.88
N LEU A 34 -15.11 -5.89 10.79
CA LEU A 34 -13.87 -6.53 11.24
C LEU A 34 -14.12 -7.86 11.95
N ILE A 35 -15.23 -7.97 12.68
CA ILE A 35 -15.58 -9.20 13.38
C ILE A 35 -15.89 -10.31 12.39
N ARG A 36 -16.55 -9.98 11.27
CA ARG A 36 -16.77 -10.92 10.16
C ARG A 36 -15.44 -11.42 9.61
N LEU A 37 -14.50 -10.52 9.30
CA LEU A 37 -13.17 -10.90 8.80
C LEU A 37 -12.39 -11.78 9.79
N ILE A 38 -12.58 -11.57 11.10
CA ILE A 38 -11.97 -12.43 12.13
C ILE A 38 -12.65 -13.80 12.18
N LYS A 39 -13.99 -13.86 12.08
CA LYS A 39 -14.75 -15.11 12.05
C LYS A 39 -14.43 -15.96 10.84
N ASP A 40 -14.36 -15.31 9.67
CA ASP A 40 -14.08 -15.97 8.40
C ASP A 40 -12.59 -16.33 8.27
N ASP A 41 -11.81 -16.09 9.32
CA ASP A 41 -10.35 -16.33 9.42
C ASP A 41 -9.60 -15.88 8.16
N VAL A 42 -9.91 -14.67 7.70
CA VAL A 42 -9.23 -14.09 6.53
C VAL A 42 -7.75 -13.99 6.84
N ASP A 43 -6.99 -14.90 6.27
CA ASP A 43 -5.57 -14.99 6.46
C ASP A 43 -4.83 -14.79 5.13
N PHE A 44 -3.69 -14.11 5.21
CA PHE A 44 -2.82 -13.85 4.06
C PHE A 44 -1.52 -14.67 4.13
N GLU A 45 -1.43 -15.64 5.04
CA GLU A 45 -0.22 -16.48 5.21
C GLU A 45 0.07 -17.32 3.97
N ASP A 46 -0.95 -17.79 3.27
CA ASP A 46 -0.80 -18.52 2.01
C ASP A 46 -0.13 -17.69 0.92
N HIS A 47 -0.19 -16.36 1.04
CA HIS A 47 0.44 -15.42 0.12
C HIS A 47 1.79 -14.91 0.62
N ARG A 48 2.28 -15.39 1.77
CA ARG A 48 3.54 -14.94 2.38
C ARG A 48 4.71 -14.89 1.40
N PRO A 49 4.99 -15.93 0.59
CA PRO A 49 6.14 -15.91 -0.32
C PRO A 49 6.07 -14.77 -1.35
N LEU A 50 4.86 -14.44 -1.81
CA LEU A 50 4.62 -13.36 -2.75
C LEU A 50 4.80 -11.99 -2.09
N ILE A 51 4.20 -11.80 -0.91
CA ILE A 51 4.27 -10.57 -0.13
C ILE A 51 5.73 -10.27 0.26
N GLU A 52 6.48 -11.27 0.72
CA GLU A 52 7.90 -11.14 1.06
C GLU A 52 8.76 -10.78 -0.14
N ARG A 53 8.49 -11.37 -1.30
CA ARG A 53 9.19 -11.05 -2.55
C ARG A 53 8.98 -9.59 -2.96
N ALA A 54 7.75 -9.10 -2.88
CA ALA A 54 7.43 -7.70 -3.19
C ALA A 54 8.16 -6.75 -2.24
N VAL A 55 8.13 -7.00 -0.94
CA VAL A 55 8.82 -6.19 0.07
C VAL A 55 10.34 -6.24 -0.13
N ALA A 56 10.91 -7.39 -0.47
CA ALA A 56 12.34 -7.53 -0.74
C ALA A 56 12.77 -6.71 -1.97
N SER A 57 12.01 -6.81 -3.06
CA SER A 57 12.26 -6.04 -4.28
C SER A 57 12.18 -4.54 -4.02
N TRP A 58 11.13 -4.09 -3.36
CA TRP A 58 10.95 -2.68 -3.03
C TRP A 58 12.08 -2.13 -2.15
N ARG A 59 12.49 -2.85 -1.11
CA ARG A 59 13.61 -2.47 -0.24
C ARG A 59 14.92 -2.35 -1.01
N THR A 60 15.18 -3.24 -1.95
CA THR A 60 16.35 -3.18 -2.83
C THR A 60 16.34 -1.91 -3.68
N LYS A 61 15.20 -1.58 -4.29
CA LYS A 61 15.00 -0.35 -5.06
C LYS A 61 15.20 0.91 -4.20
N GLN A 62 14.63 0.93 -2.99
CA GLN A 62 14.79 2.07 -2.06
C GLN A 62 16.24 2.26 -1.60
N LYS A 63 16.95 1.17 -1.34
CA LYS A 63 18.35 1.20 -0.98
C LYS A 63 19.21 1.76 -2.11
N ALA A 64 18.99 1.33 -3.34
CA ALA A 64 19.66 1.86 -4.53
C ALA A 64 19.41 3.37 -4.69
N LYS A 65 18.16 3.84 -4.52
CA LYS A 65 17.81 5.25 -4.55
C LYS A 65 18.53 6.07 -3.47
N ARG A 66 18.63 5.54 -2.24
CA ARG A 66 19.35 6.20 -1.12
C ARG A 66 20.84 6.31 -1.40
N LEU A 67 21.47 5.26 -1.91
CA LEU A 67 22.88 5.27 -2.29
C LEU A 67 23.16 6.28 -3.39
N ALA A 68 22.37 6.30 -4.44
CA ALA A 68 22.49 7.28 -5.54
C ALA A 68 22.32 8.72 -5.04
N SER A 69 21.37 8.98 -4.13
CA SER A 69 21.18 10.32 -3.56
C SER A 69 22.31 10.74 -2.59
N SER A 70 22.89 9.79 -1.85
CA SER A 70 24.04 10.03 -0.99
C SER A 70 25.29 10.36 -1.80
N GLN A 71 25.53 9.63 -2.90
CA GLN A 71 26.63 9.93 -3.82
C GLN A 71 26.50 11.31 -4.46
N LYS A 72 25.27 11.71 -4.89
CA LYS A 72 25.03 13.07 -5.39
C LYS A 72 25.29 14.15 -4.35
N ARG A 73 24.97 13.91 -3.08
CA ARG A 73 25.23 14.88 -1.99
C ARG A 73 26.73 15.00 -1.65
N SER A 74 27.45 13.90 -1.63
CA SER A 74 28.90 13.92 -1.36
C SER A 74 29.69 14.56 -2.52
N LEU A 75 29.27 14.36 -3.77
CA LEU A 75 29.87 15.02 -4.94
C LEU A 75 29.53 16.53 -5.00
N GLY A 76 28.29 16.91 -4.64
CA GLY A 76 27.87 18.33 -4.65
C GLY A 76 28.41 19.19 -3.52
N SER A 77 28.92 18.59 -2.42
CA SER A 77 29.44 19.32 -1.25
C SER A 77 30.97 19.48 -1.26
N LEU A 78 31.67 18.76 -2.11
CA LEU A 78 33.15 18.68 -2.05
C LEU A 78 33.86 19.38 -3.21
N PHE A 79 33.21 19.71 -4.33
CA PHE A 79 33.90 20.33 -5.46
C PHE A 79 33.05 21.36 -6.23
N LYS A 80 33.62 22.54 -6.45
CA LYS A 80 33.36 23.34 -7.65
C LYS A 80 33.82 22.52 -8.85
N GLU A 81 33.06 22.49 -9.92
CA GLU A 81 33.14 21.55 -11.06
C GLU A 81 34.53 21.40 -11.75
N ASP A 82 35.54 22.17 -11.37
CA ASP A 82 36.84 22.24 -12.06
C ASP A 82 37.99 21.42 -11.46
N GLN A 83 37.74 20.63 -10.41
CA GLN A 83 38.81 19.85 -9.75
C GLN A 83 38.42 18.43 -9.36
N LEU A 84 38.08 17.60 -10.34
CA LEU A 84 37.89 16.17 -10.12
C LEU A 84 39.20 15.39 -10.33
N PRO A 85 39.80 14.78 -9.30
CA PRO A 85 40.80 13.75 -9.51
C PRO A 85 40.12 12.50 -10.08
N LYS A 86 40.64 11.99 -11.18
CA LYS A 86 40.26 10.67 -11.71
C LYS A 86 40.87 9.62 -10.77
N ASP A 87 40.02 9.09 -9.88
CA ASP A 87 40.40 7.98 -9.01
C ASP A 87 39.95 6.67 -9.66
N ASP A 88 40.91 5.95 -10.24
CA ASP A 88 40.75 4.63 -10.85
C ASP A 88 40.90 3.47 -9.84
N SER A 89 40.83 3.73 -8.52
CA SER A 89 40.93 2.69 -7.51
C SER A 89 39.64 1.82 -7.47
N PRO A 90 39.76 0.48 -7.37
CA PRO A 90 38.63 -0.41 -7.29
C PRO A 90 37.84 -0.13 -6.01
N LYS A 91 36.60 0.35 -6.17
CA LYS A 91 35.69 0.65 -5.05
C LYS A 91 35.42 -0.62 -4.25
N GLN A 92 35.97 -0.67 -3.04
CA GLN A 92 35.66 -1.77 -2.12
C GLN A 92 34.15 -1.88 -1.90
N PRO A 93 33.59 -3.11 -1.83
CA PRO A 93 32.18 -3.30 -1.57
C PRO A 93 31.85 -2.71 -0.20
N ILE A 94 30.95 -1.72 -0.19
CA ILE A 94 30.48 -1.08 1.04
C ILE A 94 29.79 -2.16 1.89
N HIS A 95 30.45 -2.57 2.98
CA HIS A 95 29.87 -3.45 3.99
C HIS A 95 28.71 -2.71 4.66
N LEU A 96 27.50 -2.96 4.16
CA LEU A 96 26.29 -2.43 4.76
C LEU A 96 26.02 -3.19 6.05
N SER A 97 26.30 -2.56 7.18
CA SER A 97 26.02 -3.13 8.49
C SER A 97 24.56 -3.59 8.56
N ARG A 98 24.34 -4.79 9.07
CA ARG A 98 22.98 -5.32 9.40
C ARG A 98 22.41 -4.64 10.66
N ALA A 99 23.05 -3.59 11.15
CA ALA A 99 22.64 -2.85 12.33
C ALA A 99 21.35 -2.06 12.03
N GLY A 100 20.36 -2.24 12.87
CA GLY A 100 19.10 -1.53 12.80
C GLY A 100 17.97 -2.32 13.47
N ARG A 101 16.90 -1.62 13.84
CA ARG A 101 15.71 -2.27 14.40
C ARG A 101 15.13 -3.25 13.36
N PRO A 102 14.80 -4.52 13.73
CA PRO A 102 14.17 -5.48 12.84
C PRO A 102 12.91 -4.89 12.19
N ALA A 103 12.68 -5.24 10.95
CA ALA A 103 11.49 -4.80 10.23
C ALA A 103 10.22 -5.52 10.77
N PHE A 104 9.06 -4.94 10.54
CA PHE A 104 7.81 -5.62 10.75
C PHE A 104 7.65 -6.79 9.80
N ASP A 105 6.87 -7.78 10.22
CA ASP A 105 6.48 -8.90 9.37
C ASP A 105 5.70 -8.39 8.14
N PRO A 106 6.06 -8.82 6.92
CA PRO A 106 5.41 -8.36 5.70
C PRO A 106 3.91 -8.69 5.63
N VAL A 107 3.49 -9.87 6.14
CA VAL A 107 2.07 -10.27 6.13
C VAL A 107 1.27 -9.42 7.11
N LEU A 108 1.82 -9.16 8.31
CA LEU A 108 1.22 -8.20 9.24
C LEU A 108 0.99 -6.84 8.56
N MET A 109 2.02 -6.32 7.87
CA MET A 109 1.91 -5.01 7.22
C MET A 109 0.96 -5.03 6.02
N PHE A 110 0.79 -6.18 5.38
CA PHE A 110 -0.23 -6.37 4.35
C PHE A 110 -1.65 -6.32 4.95
N ARG A 111 -1.89 -6.97 6.10
CA ARG A 111 -3.15 -6.85 6.86
C ARG A 111 -3.44 -5.39 7.26
N VAL A 112 -2.41 -4.66 7.71
CA VAL A 112 -2.55 -3.23 8.03
C VAL A 112 -2.92 -2.42 6.78
N ALA A 113 -2.28 -2.66 5.64
CA ALA A 113 -2.59 -1.99 4.39
C ALA A 113 -4.02 -2.31 3.89
N PHE A 114 -4.43 -3.57 4.00
CA PHE A 114 -5.80 -4.01 3.74
C PHE A 114 -6.80 -3.25 4.63
N TYR A 115 -6.52 -3.16 5.94
CA TYR A 115 -7.37 -2.42 6.87
C TYR A 115 -7.44 -0.93 6.54
N CYS A 116 -6.34 -0.31 6.13
CA CYS A 116 -6.36 1.09 5.68
C CYS A 116 -7.30 1.30 4.49
N ALA A 117 -7.27 0.42 3.50
CA ALA A 117 -8.15 0.48 2.34
C ALA A 117 -9.61 0.26 2.73
N PHE A 118 -9.87 -0.71 3.59
CA PHE A 118 -11.18 -1.07 4.10
C PHE A 118 -11.82 0.06 4.94
N SER A 119 -11.07 0.62 5.90
CA SER A 119 -11.56 1.64 6.83
C SER A 119 -11.60 3.06 6.26
N LYS A 120 -10.90 3.30 5.15
CA LYS A 120 -10.71 4.63 4.53
C LYS A 120 -10.11 5.67 5.48
N LYS A 121 -9.42 5.24 6.53
CA LYS A 121 -8.79 6.09 7.54
C LYS A 121 -7.38 6.50 7.11
N SER A 122 -6.90 7.64 7.63
CA SER A 122 -5.51 8.06 7.42
C SER A 122 -4.53 7.15 8.17
N ASP A 123 -3.28 7.06 7.70
CA ASP A 123 -2.24 6.24 8.33
C ASP A 123 -2.02 6.60 9.81
N ARG A 124 -2.18 7.89 10.16
CA ARG A 124 -2.10 8.35 11.57
C ARG A 124 -3.28 7.84 12.40
N ALA A 125 -4.50 7.87 11.86
CA ALA A 125 -5.68 7.37 12.55
C ALA A 125 -5.61 5.84 12.74
N VAL A 126 -5.14 5.11 11.73
CA VAL A 126 -4.95 3.66 11.85
C VAL A 126 -3.85 3.32 12.86
N ALA A 127 -2.74 4.06 12.88
CA ALA A 127 -1.68 3.85 13.87
C ALA A 127 -2.17 4.06 15.31
N GLN A 128 -3.05 5.06 15.54
CA GLN A 128 -3.67 5.27 16.84
C GLN A 128 -4.66 4.15 17.17
N GLU A 129 -5.51 3.77 16.23
CA GLU A 129 -6.50 2.72 16.43
C GLU A 129 -5.89 1.34 16.73
N ILE A 130 -4.71 1.05 16.15
CA ILE A 130 -3.94 -0.16 16.49
C ILE A 130 -3.62 -0.22 17.99
N LEU A 131 -3.41 0.91 18.65
CA LEU A 131 -3.17 0.99 20.09
C LEU A 131 -4.46 0.84 20.90
N ASP A 132 -5.56 1.39 20.40
CA ASP A 132 -6.80 1.59 21.17
C ASP A 132 -7.81 0.45 20.97
N SER A 133 -7.75 -0.27 19.85
CA SER A 133 -8.76 -1.28 19.47
C SER A 133 -8.29 -2.71 19.63
N ALA A 134 -8.83 -3.41 20.64
CA ALA A 134 -8.59 -4.83 20.83
C ALA A 134 -9.08 -5.68 19.63
N THR A 135 -10.19 -5.30 18.99
CA THR A 135 -10.71 -5.97 17.79
C THR A 135 -9.73 -5.86 16.63
N LEU A 136 -9.14 -4.68 16.42
CA LEU A 136 -8.15 -4.50 15.36
C LEU A 136 -6.86 -5.27 15.69
N GLN A 137 -6.40 -5.26 16.93
CA GLN A 137 -5.23 -6.03 17.36
C GLN A 137 -5.45 -7.54 17.12
N LYS A 138 -6.66 -8.05 17.39
CA LYS A 138 -7.02 -9.44 17.12
C LYS A 138 -7.01 -9.76 15.63
N PHE A 139 -7.61 -8.90 14.78
CA PHE A 139 -7.53 -9.04 13.31
C PHE A 139 -6.09 -9.05 12.81
N LEU A 140 -5.25 -8.18 13.34
CA LEU A 140 -3.84 -8.08 12.97
C LEU A 140 -2.98 -9.20 13.57
N LYS A 141 -3.52 -10.01 14.48
CA LYS A 141 -2.81 -11.07 15.22
C LYS A 141 -1.57 -10.53 15.97
N ILE A 142 -1.71 -9.37 16.63
CA ILE A 142 -0.63 -8.69 17.37
C ILE A 142 -0.93 -8.56 18.84
N ALA A 143 0.14 -8.45 19.65
CA ALA A 143 0.03 -8.21 21.08
C ALA A 143 -0.49 -6.79 21.40
N PRO A 144 -1.26 -6.60 22.47
CA PRO A 144 -1.62 -5.29 22.98
C PRO A 144 -0.38 -4.40 23.20
N GLY A 145 -0.50 -3.11 22.90
CA GLY A 145 0.61 -2.17 23.01
C GLY A 145 1.64 -2.21 21.86
N THR A 146 1.43 -3.06 20.85
CA THR A 146 2.26 -3.03 19.64
C THR A 146 2.14 -1.69 18.92
N GLN A 147 3.26 -0.99 18.76
CA GLN A 147 3.31 0.31 18.12
C GLN A 147 3.78 0.19 16.67
N ILE A 148 2.94 0.63 15.74
CA ILE A 148 3.27 0.76 14.33
C ILE A 148 3.18 2.25 13.97
N SER A 149 4.30 2.83 13.53
CA SER A 149 4.31 4.26 13.20
C SER A 149 3.54 4.55 11.90
N PRO A 150 2.92 5.74 11.77
CA PRO A 150 2.26 6.15 10.52
C PRO A 150 3.20 6.08 9.32
N GLN A 151 4.48 6.43 9.51
CA GLN A 151 5.49 6.33 8.45
C GLN A 151 5.71 4.88 7.99
N ALA A 152 5.73 3.91 8.92
CA ALA A 152 5.85 2.51 8.55
C ALA A 152 4.62 2.03 7.77
N ILE A 153 3.42 2.45 8.15
CA ILE A 153 2.18 2.15 7.43
C ILE A 153 2.27 2.69 6.01
N TRP A 154 2.63 3.97 5.87
CA TRP A 154 2.80 4.61 4.57
C TRP A 154 3.84 3.89 3.69
N ASP A 155 5.03 3.59 4.23
CA ASP A 155 6.11 2.92 3.50
C ASP A 155 5.68 1.56 2.93
N TYR A 156 4.91 0.78 3.70
CA TYR A 156 4.44 -0.52 3.22
C TYR A 156 3.26 -0.41 2.25
N ARG A 157 2.35 0.56 2.44
CA ARG A 157 1.30 0.84 1.46
C ARG A 157 1.89 1.24 0.11
N GLU A 158 2.89 2.12 0.10
CA GLU A 158 3.64 2.47 -1.10
C GLU A 158 4.32 1.24 -1.73
N CYS A 159 4.89 0.36 -0.90
CA CYS A 159 5.47 -0.89 -1.37
C CYS A 159 4.44 -1.74 -2.12
N PHE A 160 3.27 -1.96 -1.52
CA PHE A 160 2.24 -2.82 -2.09
C PHE A 160 1.55 -2.17 -3.30
N ALA A 161 1.30 -0.86 -3.27
CA ALA A 161 0.75 -0.12 -4.40
C ALA A 161 1.69 -0.11 -5.64
N ASN A 162 3.00 -0.20 -5.42
CA ASN A 162 3.99 -0.29 -6.50
C ASN A 162 4.41 -1.74 -6.82
N SER A 163 3.60 -2.71 -6.47
CA SER A 163 3.81 -4.14 -6.72
C SER A 163 2.52 -4.77 -7.25
N GLU A 164 2.63 -5.88 -7.92
CA GLU A 164 1.50 -6.64 -8.48
C GLU A 164 0.82 -7.56 -7.44
N VAL A 165 1.18 -7.43 -6.14
CA VAL A 165 0.69 -8.31 -5.08
C VAL A 165 -0.83 -8.26 -4.94
N GLY A 166 -1.40 -7.07 -4.97
CA GLY A 166 -2.86 -6.89 -4.85
C GLY A 166 -3.62 -7.56 -5.99
N GLU A 167 -3.18 -7.36 -7.24
CA GLU A 167 -3.77 -7.95 -8.43
C GLU A 167 -3.67 -9.47 -8.42
N PHE A 168 -2.51 -10.00 -8.02
CA PHE A 168 -2.29 -11.44 -7.95
C PHE A 168 -3.20 -12.11 -6.90
N ILE A 169 -3.29 -11.52 -5.69
CA ILE A 169 -4.15 -12.04 -4.62
C ILE A 169 -5.62 -11.98 -5.06
N PHE A 170 -6.03 -10.86 -5.65
CA PHE A 170 -7.38 -10.71 -6.19
C PHE A 170 -7.70 -11.78 -7.25
N SER A 171 -6.82 -11.97 -8.23
CA SER A 171 -7.01 -12.97 -9.29
C SER A 171 -7.06 -14.39 -8.75
N LYS A 172 -6.23 -14.71 -7.74
CA LYS A 172 -6.24 -16.03 -7.11
C LYS A 172 -7.55 -16.30 -6.38
N HIS A 173 -8.02 -15.36 -5.57
CA HIS A 173 -9.31 -15.52 -4.89
C HIS A 173 -10.48 -15.59 -5.86
N LEU A 174 -10.46 -14.82 -6.94
CA LEU A 174 -11.48 -14.92 -7.98
C LEU A 174 -11.49 -16.32 -8.61
N GLN A 175 -10.31 -16.88 -8.92
CA GLN A 175 -10.22 -18.25 -9.43
C GLN A 175 -10.76 -19.28 -8.44
N GLU A 176 -10.44 -19.15 -7.16
CA GLU A 176 -10.97 -20.03 -6.11
C GLU A 176 -12.51 -19.97 -6.00
N MET A 177 -13.08 -18.77 -6.17
CA MET A 177 -14.54 -18.59 -6.22
C MET A 177 -15.18 -19.23 -7.47
N GLN A 178 -14.52 -19.15 -8.61
CA GLN A 178 -14.96 -19.81 -9.85
C GLN A 178 -14.89 -21.33 -9.71
N ASP A 179 -13.76 -21.85 -9.23
CA ASP A 179 -13.54 -23.29 -9.02
C ASP A 179 -14.55 -23.88 -8.00
N SER A 180 -14.97 -23.10 -7.02
CA SER A 180 -15.99 -23.50 -6.04
C SER A 180 -17.43 -23.37 -6.55
N GLY A 181 -17.64 -22.82 -7.74
CA GLY A 181 -18.96 -22.60 -8.33
C GLY A 181 -19.73 -21.43 -7.72
N LEU A 182 -19.09 -20.57 -6.93
CA LEU A 182 -19.69 -19.34 -6.41
C LEU A 182 -19.86 -18.26 -7.48
N VAL A 183 -19.05 -18.33 -8.53
CA VAL A 183 -19.11 -17.44 -9.69
C VAL A 183 -19.26 -18.29 -10.95
N ASP A 184 -20.32 -18.06 -11.70
CA ASP A 184 -20.52 -18.69 -13.01
C ASP A 184 -19.85 -17.81 -14.09
N GLU A 185 -18.95 -18.38 -14.87
CA GLU A 185 -18.28 -17.68 -15.99
C GLU A 185 -19.26 -17.19 -17.07
N LYS A 186 -20.44 -17.78 -17.12
CA LYS A 186 -21.51 -17.49 -18.12
C LYS A 186 -22.58 -16.54 -17.60
N GLU A 187 -22.46 -16.07 -16.35
CA GLU A 187 -23.45 -15.13 -15.84
C GLU A 187 -23.37 -13.77 -16.56
N ASP A 188 -24.48 -13.08 -16.64
CA ASP A 188 -24.51 -11.71 -17.15
C ASP A 188 -23.62 -10.80 -16.30
N MET A 189 -22.95 -9.84 -16.95
CA MET A 189 -22.00 -8.95 -16.30
C MET A 189 -22.51 -7.51 -16.33
N ILE A 190 -22.35 -6.81 -15.23
CA ILE A 190 -22.68 -5.39 -15.08
C ILE A 190 -21.36 -4.60 -15.01
N LEU A 191 -21.19 -3.65 -15.95
CA LEU A 191 -20.09 -2.70 -15.91
C LEU A 191 -20.57 -1.39 -15.29
N ASP A 192 -19.96 -0.99 -14.18
CA ASP A 192 -20.22 0.29 -13.53
C ASP A 192 -18.94 1.12 -13.41
N GLY A 193 -19.13 2.45 -13.38
CA GLY A 193 -18.04 3.40 -13.28
C GLY A 193 -18.23 4.38 -12.13
N SER A 194 -17.30 4.37 -11.20
CA SER A 194 -17.25 5.29 -10.06
C SER A 194 -16.14 6.31 -10.21
N PHE A 195 -16.31 7.52 -9.61
CA PHE A 195 -15.24 8.51 -9.55
C PHE A 195 -14.38 8.31 -8.32
N VAL A 196 -13.06 8.35 -8.52
CA VAL A 196 -12.07 8.41 -7.45
C VAL A 196 -11.47 9.82 -7.46
N GLU A 197 -11.83 10.61 -6.47
CA GLU A 197 -11.36 11.99 -6.38
C GLU A 197 -9.89 12.05 -5.96
N ALA A 198 -9.11 12.85 -6.68
CA ALA A 198 -7.75 13.21 -6.32
C ALA A 198 -7.71 14.62 -5.70
N PRO A 199 -6.71 14.91 -4.86
CA PRO A 199 -6.52 16.26 -4.33
C PRO A 199 -6.37 17.28 -5.45
N ARG A 200 -7.22 18.33 -5.44
CA ARG A 200 -7.19 19.38 -6.46
C ARG A 200 -5.85 20.10 -6.43
N GLN A 201 -5.28 20.32 -7.60
CA GLN A 201 -3.97 20.94 -7.75
C GLN A 201 -4.09 22.35 -8.33
N ARG A 202 -3.24 23.25 -7.84
CA ARG A 202 -3.05 24.58 -8.43
C ARG A 202 -1.95 24.49 -9.47
N ASN A 203 -2.32 24.46 -10.73
CA ASN A 203 -1.42 24.49 -11.87
C ASN A 203 -1.63 25.78 -12.65
N THR A 204 -0.62 26.24 -13.41
CA THR A 204 -0.81 27.32 -14.37
C THR A 204 -1.58 26.82 -15.58
N ARG A 205 -2.00 27.76 -16.45
CA ARG A 205 -2.74 27.41 -17.66
C ARG A 205 -1.87 26.57 -18.63
N GLU A 206 -0.61 26.93 -18.75
CA GLU A 206 0.39 26.23 -19.58
C GLU A 206 0.69 24.84 -19.03
N GLU A 207 0.84 24.69 -17.70
CA GLU A 207 1.03 23.39 -17.03
C GLU A 207 -0.19 22.48 -17.29
N ASN A 208 -1.40 22.99 -17.13
CA ASN A 208 -2.61 22.22 -17.42
C ASN A 208 -2.72 21.81 -18.90
N GLN A 209 -2.32 22.70 -19.82
CA GLN A 209 -2.30 22.36 -21.24
C GLN A 209 -1.29 21.26 -21.55
N ALA A 210 -0.07 21.37 -21.03
CA ALA A 210 0.96 20.32 -21.20
C ALA A 210 0.52 18.96 -20.62
N ILE A 211 -0.15 18.96 -19.46
CA ILE A 211 -0.72 17.74 -18.85
C ILE A 211 -1.80 17.15 -19.78
N LYS A 212 -2.67 17.99 -20.34
CA LYS A 212 -3.76 17.56 -21.22
C LYS A 212 -3.23 16.95 -22.53
N GLU A 213 -2.11 17.45 -23.03
CA GLU A 213 -1.41 16.96 -24.22
C GLU A 213 -0.50 15.74 -23.95
N GLY A 214 -0.49 15.19 -22.74
CA GLY A 214 0.34 14.03 -22.38
C GLY A 214 1.82 14.37 -22.12
N ARG A 215 2.18 15.66 -22.06
CA ARG A 215 3.56 16.12 -21.80
C ARG A 215 3.83 16.40 -20.30
N GLY A 216 2.96 15.90 -19.42
CA GLY A 216 3.03 16.14 -17.98
C GLY A 216 4.30 15.63 -17.31
N ASP A 217 4.87 14.53 -17.79
CA ASP A 217 6.08 13.93 -17.20
C ASP A 217 7.32 14.81 -17.36
N GLY A 218 7.34 15.68 -18.37
CA GLY A 218 8.38 16.66 -18.62
C GLY A 218 8.30 17.91 -17.74
N LEU A 219 7.20 18.11 -16.99
CA LEU A 219 7.04 19.26 -16.12
C LEU A 219 7.85 19.13 -14.82
N TRP A 220 8.26 20.27 -14.30
CA TRP A 220 8.93 20.42 -12.98
C TRP A 220 10.19 19.56 -12.80
N ILE A 221 10.95 19.29 -13.87
CA ILE A 221 12.21 18.53 -13.81
C ILE A 221 13.20 19.25 -12.88
N ASP A 222 13.26 20.58 -12.96
CA ASP A 222 14.13 21.43 -12.16
C ASP A 222 13.62 21.63 -10.71
N CYS A 223 12.39 21.21 -10.43
CA CYS A 223 11.73 21.35 -9.14
C CYS A 223 11.20 20.01 -8.61
N PRO A 224 12.07 19.07 -8.20
CA PRO A 224 11.66 17.71 -7.80
C PRO A 224 10.67 17.68 -6.62
N ALA A 225 10.73 18.65 -5.72
CA ALA A 225 9.80 18.78 -4.60
C ALA A 225 8.38 19.11 -5.08
N LYS A 226 8.25 20.02 -6.06
CA LYS A 226 6.98 20.36 -6.70
C LYS A 226 6.44 19.15 -7.49
N LYS A 227 7.30 18.49 -8.27
CA LYS A 227 6.92 17.31 -9.07
C LYS A 227 6.33 16.19 -8.22
N ARG A 228 6.87 15.94 -7.02
CA ARG A 228 6.34 14.91 -6.09
C ARG A 228 4.97 15.22 -5.53
N GLN A 229 4.56 16.47 -5.55
CA GLN A 229 3.25 16.92 -5.05
C GLN A 229 2.19 17.03 -6.14
N LYS A 230 2.56 16.73 -7.39
CA LYS A 230 1.70 16.87 -8.56
C LYS A 230 1.32 15.51 -9.13
N ASP A 231 0.07 15.38 -9.48
CA ASP A 231 -0.48 14.25 -10.20
C ASP A 231 -0.70 14.66 -11.65
N VAL A 232 0.10 14.09 -12.56
CA VAL A 232 0.04 14.39 -14.00
C VAL A 232 -0.96 13.51 -14.74
N HIS A 233 -1.56 12.55 -14.09
CA HIS A 233 -2.50 11.62 -14.70
C HIS A 233 -3.96 11.95 -14.38
N ALA A 234 -4.25 12.55 -13.22
CA ALA A 234 -5.59 12.95 -12.86
C ALA A 234 -6.16 14.00 -13.85
N ARG A 235 -7.44 13.90 -14.15
CA ARG A 235 -8.14 14.77 -15.10
C ARG A 235 -9.41 15.35 -14.49
N TRP A 236 -9.85 16.44 -15.11
CA TRP A 236 -11.14 17.05 -14.82
C TRP A 236 -12.22 16.41 -15.69
N THR A 237 -13.35 16.09 -15.09
CA THR A 237 -14.54 15.63 -15.78
C THR A 237 -15.79 16.27 -15.17
N LYS A 238 -16.86 16.34 -15.95
CA LYS A 238 -18.15 16.88 -15.52
C LYS A 238 -19.24 15.80 -15.68
N LYS A 239 -20.04 15.61 -14.64
CA LYS A 239 -21.22 14.74 -14.67
C LYS A 239 -22.35 15.39 -13.86
N ASN A 240 -23.54 15.50 -14.42
CA ASN A 240 -24.72 16.10 -13.75
C ASN A 240 -24.41 17.46 -13.13
N ASP A 241 -23.79 18.36 -13.92
CA ASP A 241 -23.33 19.70 -13.50
C ASP A 241 -22.31 19.78 -12.37
N GLN A 242 -21.87 18.64 -11.84
CA GLN A 242 -20.76 18.56 -10.88
C GLN A 242 -19.45 18.30 -11.59
N THR A 243 -18.39 18.97 -11.12
CA THR A 243 -17.05 18.84 -11.67
C THR A 243 -16.19 18.03 -10.71
N TYR A 244 -15.60 16.94 -11.23
CA TYR A 244 -14.73 16.03 -10.51
C TYR A 244 -13.30 16.15 -11.03
N TYR A 245 -12.33 16.01 -10.15
CA TYR A 245 -10.91 15.91 -10.48
C TYR A 245 -10.34 14.61 -9.95
N GLY A 246 -9.81 13.77 -10.82
CA GLY A 246 -9.25 12.48 -10.40
C GLY A 246 -9.30 11.43 -11.50
N TYR A 247 -9.85 10.28 -11.15
CA TYR A 247 -9.88 9.08 -11.97
C TYR A 247 -11.29 8.50 -12.04
N LYS A 248 -11.50 7.64 -13.04
CA LYS A 248 -12.66 6.75 -13.12
C LYS A 248 -12.20 5.34 -12.80
N MET A 249 -12.84 4.71 -11.84
CA MET A 249 -12.72 3.29 -11.56
C MET A 249 -13.87 2.56 -12.27
N HIS A 250 -13.54 1.58 -13.08
CA HIS A 250 -14.48 0.71 -13.76
C HIS A 250 -14.48 -0.65 -13.08
N ALA A 251 -15.63 -1.09 -12.60
CA ALA A 251 -15.80 -2.39 -11.99
C ALA A 251 -16.72 -3.25 -12.85
N LEU A 252 -16.27 -4.44 -13.19
CA LEU A 252 -17.06 -5.49 -13.81
C LEU A 252 -17.57 -6.41 -12.70
N VAL A 253 -18.88 -6.56 -12.57
CA VAL A 253 -19.53 -7.28 -11.48
C VAL A 253 -20.47 -8.33 -12.07
N GLY A 254 -20.43 -9.54 -11.52
CA GLY A 254 -21.40 -10.59 -11.89
C GLY A 254 -22.81 -10.19 -11.50
N ALA A 255 -23.77 -10.39 -12.39
CA ALA A 255 -25.16 -9.97 -12.17
C ALA A 255 -25.87 -10.80 -11.10
N VAL A 256 -25.49 -12.07 -10.96
CA VAL A 256 -26.05 -13.02 -10.00
C VAL A 256 -25.18 -13.12 -8.75
N SER A 257 -23.90 -13.42 -8.92
CA SER A 257 -22.93 -13.61 -7.85
C SER A 257 -22.65 -12.34 -7.04
N LYS A 258 -22.81 -11.14 -7.65
CA LYS A 258 -22.44 -9.83 -7.11
C LYS A 258 -20.95 -9.71 -6.79
N VAL A 259 -20.14 -10.61 -7.32
CA VAL A 259 -18.69 -10.59 -7.15
C VAL A 259 -18.05 -9.63 -8.16
N ILE A 260 -17.05 -8.89 -7.73
CA ILE A 260 -16.23 -8.06 -8.63
C ILE A 260 -15.31 -8.99 -9.41
N LEU A 261 -15.48 -9.04 -10.74
CA LEU A 261 -14.72 -9.89 -11.65
C LEU A 261 -13.48 -9.19 -12.19
N HIS A 262 -13.56 -7.87 -12.37
CA HIS A 262 -12.44 -7.07 -12.87
C HIS A 262 -12.55 -5.62 -12.39
N VAL A 263 -11.41 -5.00 -12.15
CA VAL A 263 -11.31 -3.57 -11.83
C VAL A 263 -10.25 -2.93 -12.69
N SER A 264 -10.56 -1.80 -13.31
CA SER A 264 -9.58 -0.97 -14.00
C SER A 264 -9.76 0.49 -13.63
N THR A 265 -8.70 1.28 -13.77
CA THR A 265 -8.72 2.71 -13.45
C THR A 265 -8.20 3.50 -14.64
N THR A 266 -8.95 4.51 -15.05
CA THR A 266 -8.57 5.44 -16.11
C THR A 266 -8.57 6.87 -15.60
N ALA A 267 -7.89 7.77 -16.30
CA ALA A 267 -8.04 9.21 -16.05
C ALA A 267 -9.51 9.61 -16.25
N ALA A 268 -10.03 10.52 -15.43
CA ALA A 268 -11.42 10.93 -15.45
C ALA A 268 -11.79 11.73 -16.71
#